data_d943e8ce5cec2a880ca88c01fe0fb505
#
_entry.id   d943e8ce5cec2a880ca88c01fe0fb505
#
_cell.length_a   1.000
_cell.length_b   1.000
_cell.length_c   1.000
_cell.angle_alpha   90.00
_cell.angle_beta   90.00
_cell.angle_gamma   90.00
#
_symmetry.space_group_name_H-M   'P 1'
#
loop_
_entity.id
_entity.type
_entity.pdbx_description
1 polymer ?
#
loop_
_entity_poly.entity_id
_entity_poly.type
_entity_poly.pdbx_seq_one_letter_code
_entity_poly.pdbx_strand_id
1 'polypeptide(L)'
;VGWLAVVFVPFFAGSIVNTSAHVVSQQLGLNFPTQIIFAIFAVIALGLSFIPRQFLIGLTTVGVIAAFILANVMGTHLAAWHWTGIEFKEWGNATVLALVASGLGLGLYWQSSLSTLSKQQSATTSALPTWIAQLLAVIAFGFFSVQAQLPALVWGFAATISAALLIQCAKEQLAQRQLAIVIQWVIVLAAIAVWAVPQVEQIFNTLLMLWGLAICLIYAVFAGWIMKISHLRKAMGFSNELFFHVWRIAVRLVLPLSIVIAIMAVIGQVL
;
A
#
# COMPACT_ATOMS: atom_id res chain seq x y z
N VAL A 1 3.02 -16.07 -8.53
CA VAL A 1 2.53 -15.03 -7.60
C VAL A 1 3.65 -14.08 -7.19
N GLY A 2 4.77 -14.56 -6.70
CA GLY A 2 5.85 -13.70 -6.20
C GLY A 2 6.40 -12.68 -7.20
N TRP A 3 6.46 -12.98 -8.51
CA TRP A 3 6.89 -12.02 -9.52
C TRP A 3 5.86 -10.90 -9.75
N LEU A 4 4.57 -11.25 -9.78
CA LEU A 4 3.50 -10.27 -9.93
C LEU A 4 3.55 -9.21 -8.83
N ALA A 5 3.81 -9.65 -7.61
CA ALA A 5 3.87 -8.77 -6.47
C ALA A 5 5.17 -7.92 -6.46
N VAL A 6 6.32 -8.48 -6.84
CA VAL A 6 7.59 -7.73 -6.90
C VAL A 6 7.55 -6.63 -7.95
N VAL A 7 6.97 -6.91 -9.11
CA VAL A 7 6.82 -5.90 -10.18
C VAL A 7 5.74 -4.86 -9.82
N PHE A 8 4.73 -5.24 -9.05
CA PHE A 8 3.70 -4.32 -8.56
C PHE A 8 4.27 -3.16 -7.72
N VAL A 9 5.27 -3.43 -6.88
CA VAL A 9 5.80 -2.43 -5.93
C VAL A 9 6.32 -1.16 -6.61
N PRO A 10 7.17 -1.21 -7.65
CA PRO A 10 7.65 0.02 -8.30
C PRO A 10 6.54 0.75 -9.07
N PHE A 11 5.57 0.05 -9.65
CA PHE A 11 4.39 0.70 -10.25
C PHE A 11 3.56 1.43 -9.20
N PHE A 12 3.37 0.83 -8.02
CA PHE A 12 2.67 1.45 -6.92
C PHE A 12 3.42 2.68 -6.38
N ALA A 13 4.75 2.63 -6.28
CA ALA A 13 5.56 3.78 -5.94
C ALA A 13 5.38 4.94 -6.95
N GLY A 14 5.37 4.63 -8.24
CA GLY A 14 5.09 5.59 -9.30
C GLY A 14 3.70 6.23 -9.17
N SER A 15 2.68 5.46 -8.85
CA SER A 15 1.32 5.95 -8.59
C SER A 15 1.28 6.95 -7.43
N ILE A 16 1.97 6.66 -6.33
CA ILE A 16 2.05 7.56 -5.18
C ILE A 16 2.69 8.90 -5.56
N VAL A 17 3.81 8.85 -6.30
CA VAL A 17 4.49 10.07 -6.80
C VAL A 17 3.58 10.87 -7.72
N ASN A 18 2.87 10.20 -8.63
CA ASN A 18 1.96 10.85 -9.55
C ASN A 18 0.78 11.52 -8.85
N THR A 19 0.12 10.80 -7.93
CA THR A 19 -0.97 11.36 -7.11
C THR A 19 -0.50 12.57 -6.31
N SER A 20 0.71 12.51 -5.76
CA SER A 20 1.32 13.63 -5.02
C SER A 20 1.55 14.85 -5.92
N ALA A 21 2.02 14.63 -7.15
CA ALA A 21 2.21 15.71 -8.12
C ALA A 21 0.90 16.39 -8.49
N HIS A 22 -0.17 15.62 -8.69
CA HIS A 22 -1.50 16.16 -8.97
C HIS A 22 -2.05 16.98 -7.81
N VAL A 23 -1.98 16.47 -6.58
CA VAL A 23 -2.46 17.17 -5.38
C VAL A 23 -1.71 18.48 -5.19
N VAL A 24 -0.37 18.47 -5.33
CA VAL A 24 0.46 19.68 -5.19
C VAL A 24 0.17 20.67 -6.31
N SER A 25 0.04 20.22 -7.56
CA SER A 25 -0.31 21.09 -8.70
C SER A 25 -1.64 21.79 -8.51
N GLN A 26 -2.66 21.05 -8.09
CA GLN A 26 -4.01 21.58 -7.90
C GLN A 26 -4.11 22.56 -6.73
N GLN A 27 -3.52 22.22 -5.56
CA GLN A 27 -3.64 23.08 -4.37
C GLN A 27 -2.78 24.34 -4.43
N LEU A 28 -1.64 24.28 -5.10
CA LEU A 28 -0.77 25.46 -5.23
C LEU A 28 -1.11 26.32 -6.44
N GLY A 29 -2.05 25.89 -7.30
CA GLY A 29 -2.41 26.63 -8.51
C GLY A 29 -1.22 26.90 -9.43
N LEU A 30 -0.25 25.95 -9.49
CA LEU A 30 0.97 26.13 -10.26
C LEU A 30 0.65 26.11 -11.75
N ASN A 31 1.11 27.14 -12.47
CA ASN A 31 0.99 27.22 -13.93
C ASN A 31 1.95 26.27 -14.68
N PHE A 32 2.57 25.32 -13.97
CA PHE A 32 3.47 24.33 -14.56
C PHE A 32 2.70 23.05 -14.91
N PRO A 33 3.06 22.39 -16.01
CA PRO A 33 2.53 21.07 -16.33
C PRO A 33 2.78 20.08 -15.16
N THR A 34 1.76 19.31 -14.80
CA THR A 34 1.85 18.34 -13.70
C THR A 34 2.98 17.34 -13.89
N GLN A 35 3.34 17.05 -15.15
CA GLN A 35 4.46 16.17 -15.50
C GLN A 35 5.82 16.68 -14.99
N ILE A 36 6.02 18.01 -14.94
CA ILE A 36 7.26 18.59 -14.40
C ILE A 36 7.33 18.35 -12.89
N ILE A 37 6.22 18.57 -12.19
CA ILE A 37 6.14 18.33 -10.74
C ILE A 37 6.33 16.84 -10.45
N PHE A 38 5.72 15.97 -11.25
CA PHE A 38 5.93 14.53 -11.19
C PHE A 38 7.41 14.16 -11.37
N ALA A 39 8.08 14.71 -12.40
CA ALA A 39 9.48 14.43 -12.64
C ALA A 39 10.38 14.88 -11.47
N ILE A 40 10.10 16.04 -10.88
CA ILE A 40 10.82 16.52 -9.69
C ILE A 40 10.66 15.55 -8.53
N PHE A 41 9.43 15.15 -8.21
CA PHE A 41 9.17 14.21 -7.12
C PHE A 41 9.73 12.83 -7.40
N ALA A 42 9.69 12.36 -8.65
CA ALA A 42 10.30 11.09 -9.04
C ALA A 42 11.82 11.11 -8.84
N VAL A 43 12.50 12.20 -9.25
CA VAL A 43 13.95 12.36 -9.04
C VAL A 43 14.28 12.42 -7.54
N ILE A 44 13.51 13.14 -6.75
CA ILE A 44 13.68 13.19 -5.29
C ILE A 44 13.47 11.79 -4.68
N ALA A 45 12.43 11.07 -5.05
CA ALA A 45 12.16 9.72 -4.54
C ALA A 45 13.29 8.74 -4.91
N LEU A 46 13.77 8.80 -6.17
CA LEU A 46 14.91 8.00 -6.61
C LEU A 46 16.19 8.35 -5.83
N GLY A 47 16.47 9.64 -5.62
CA GLY A 47 17.62 10.10 -4.83
C GLY A 47 17.54 9.64 -3.38
N LEU A 48 16.38 9.80 -2.74
CA LEU A 48 16.14 9.33 -1.37
C LEU A 48 16.24 7.82 -1.23
N SER A 49 15.97 7.04 -2.28
CA SER A 49 16.08 5.58 -2.25
C SER A 49 17.51 5.07 -2.03
N PHE A 50 18.53 5.93 -2.12
CA PHE A 50 19.92 5.59 -1.79
C PHE A 50 20.27 5.78 -0.32
N ILE A 51 19.42 6.45 0.45
CA ILE A 51 19.62 6.65 1.89
C ILE A 51 19.53 5.31 2.62
N PRO A 52 20.33 5.09 3.68
CA PRO A 52 20.24 3.87 4.48
C PRO A 52 18.82 3.62 4.98
N ARG A 53 18.37 2.37 4.87
CA ARG A 53 17.00 1.94 5.14
C ARG A 53 16.47 2.40 6.50
N GLN A 54 17.29 2.35 7.55
CA GLN A 54 16.88 2.75 8.90
C GLN A 54 16.47 4.22 8.96
N PHE A 55 17.23 5.09 8.31
CA PHE A 55 16.89 6.52 8.23
C PHE A 55 15.64 6.76 7.38
N LEU A 56 15.50 6.03 6.28
CA LEU A 56 14.36 6.17 5.40
C LEU A 56 13.06 5.71 6.07
N ILE A 57 13.09 4.62 6.83
CA ILE A 57 11.96 4.17 7.66
C ILE A 57 11.61 5.22 8.71
N GLY A 58 12.59 5.73 9.44
CA GLY A 58 12.38 6.79 10.43
C GLY A 58 11.77 8.04 9.80
N LEU A 59 12.31 8.49 8.68
CA LEU A 59 11.83 9.66 7.95
C LEU A 59 10.40 9.46 7.42
N THR A 60 10.09 8.28 6.88
CA THR A 60 8.73 7.92 6.45
C THR A 60 7.76 7.95 7.62
N THR A 61 8.13 7.34 8.74
CA THR A 61 7.28 7.31 9.95
C THR A 61 7.01 8.71 10.47
N VAL A 62 8.04 9.53 10.62
CA VAL A 62 7.91 10.92 11.06
C VAL A 62 7.09 11.74 10.06
N GLY A 63 7.34 11.57 8.76
CA GLY A 63 6.60 12.26 7.70
C GLY A 63 5.11 11.93 7.71
N VAL A 64 4.75 10.65 7.84
CA VAL A 64 3.35 10.21 7.90
C VAL A 64 2.67 10.70 9.17
N ILE A 65 3.33 10.62 10.33
CA ILE A 65 2.78 11.12 11.60
C ILE A 65 2.60 12.64 11.54
N ALA A 66 3.59 13.36 11.03
CA ALA A 66 3.50 14.82 10.86
C ALA A 66 2.36 15.22 9.91
N ALA A 67 2.24 14.52 8.77
CA ALA A 67 1.15 14.74 7.82
C ALA A 67 -0.22 14.50 8.48
N PHE A 68 -0.34 13.44 9.27
CA PHE A 68 -1.57 13.11 10.00
C PHE A 68 -1.93 14.19 11.05
N ILE A 69 -0.96 14.62 11.86
CA ILE A 69 -1.18 15.67 12.87
C ILE A 69 -1.57 16.99 12.19
N LEU A 70 -0.84 17.40 11.14
CA LEU A 70 -1.11 18.64 10.42
C LEU A 70 -2.47 18.61 9.72
N ALA A 71 -2.89 17.47 9.18
CA ALA A 71 -4.22 17.31 8.62
C ALA A 71 -5.33 17.56 9.64
N ASN A 72 -5.17 17.05 10.86
CA ASN A 72 -6.15 17.23 11.93
C ASN A 72 -6.14 18.64 12.52
N VAL A 73 -5.01 19.33 12.52
CA VAL A 73 -4.86 20.67 13.11
C VAL A 73 -5.23 21.76 12.10
N MET A 74 -4.85 21.61 10.84
CA MET A 74 -5.01 22.63 9.77
C MET A 74 -6.07 22.27 8.74
N GLY A 75 -6.56 21.02 8.75
CA GLY A 75 -7.56 20.55 7.79
C GLY A 75 -8.95 21.11 8.06
N THR A 76 -9.69 21.37 7.00
CA THR A 76 -11.13 21.67 7.10
C THR A 76 -11.86 20.39 7.47
N HIS A 77 -12.53 20.38 8.62
CA HIS A 77 -13.38 19.26 9.00
C HIS A 77 -14.52 19.11 8.00
N LEU A 78 -14.58 17.94 7.37
CA LEU A 78 -15.72 17.54 6.57
C LEU A 78 -16.94 17.29 7.44
N ALA A 79 -18.13 17.49 6.89
CA ALA A 79 -19.41 17.43 7.58
C ALA A 79 -19.61 16.16 8.41
N ALA A 80 -20.44 16.29 9.46
CA ALA A 80 -20.73 15.21 10.40
C ALA A 80 -21.09 13.86 9.73
N TRP A 81 -20.59 12.80 10.33
CA TRP A 81 -20.88 11.43 9.91
C TRP A 81 -22.40 11.17 9.95
N HIS A 82 -22.98 10.88 8.80
CA HIS A 82 -24.35 10.37 8.72
C HIS A 82 -24.29 8.88 8.35
N TRP A 83 -24.90 8.05 9.17
CA TRP A 83 -25.10 6.65 8.84
C TRP A 83 -26.11 6.56 7.70
N THR A 84 -25.63 6.26 6.51
CA THR A 84 -26.43 5.78 5.39
C THR A 84 -26.49 4.27 5.43
N GLY A 85 -27.58 3.67 4.92
CA GLY A 85 -27.69 2.20 4.86
C GLY A 85 -26.49 1.61 4.11
N ILE A 86 -26.03 0.42 4.54
CA ILE A 86 -24.89 -0.26 3.90
C ILE A 86 -25.33 -0.77 2.53
N GLU A 87 -24.95 -0.03 1.49
CA GLU A 87 -25.10 -0.48 0.11
C GLU A 87 -23.93 -1.40 -0.30
N PHE A 88 -24.19 -2.31 -1.23
CA PHE A 88 -23.19 -3.24 -1.74
C PHE A 88 -21.94 -2.52 -2.33
N LYS A 89 -22.17 -1.37 -2.99
CA LYS A 89 -21.12 -0.52 -3.52
C LYS A 89 -20.23 0.07 -2.42
N GLU A 90 -20.83 0.50 -1.31
CA GLU A 90 -20.09 1.05 -0.16
C GLU A 90 -19.21 0.00 0.51
N TRP A 91 -19.72 -1.23 0.64
CA TRP A 91 -18.91 -2.36 1.12
C TRP A 91 -17.69 -2.59 0.23
N GLY A 92 -17.88 -2.61 -1.09
CA GLY A 92 -16.78 -2.74 -2.05
C GLY A 92 -15.73 -1.65 -1.89
N ASN A 93 -16.16 -0.40 -1.83
CA ASN A 93 -15.27 0.76 -1.66
C ASN A 93 -14.54 0.74 -0.31
N ALA A 94 -15.23 0.39 0.77
CA ALA A 94 -14.61 0.27 2.09
C ALA A 94 -13.57 -0.88 2.11
N THR A 95 -13.84 -1.99 1.43
CA THR A 95 -12.88 -3.09 1.29
C THR A 95 -11.66 -2.67 0.49
N VAL A 96 -11.83 -1.94 -0.62
CA VAL A 96 -10.72 -1.37 -1.40
C VAL A 96 -9.87 -0.47 -0.51
N LEU A 97 -10.50 0.46 0.20
CA LEU A 97 -9.80 1.39 1.10
C LEU A 97 -9.02 0.66 2.19
N ALA A 98 -9.62 -0.34 2.83
CA ALA A 98 -8.98 -1.15 3.86
C ALA A 98 -7.78 -1.94 3.32
N LEU A 99 -7.89 -2.53 2.13
CA LEU A 99 -6.81 -3.26 1.47
C LEU A 99 -5.67 -2.33 1.05
N VAL A 100 -5.99 -1.14 0.52
CA VAL A 100 -4.98 -0.12 0.18
C VAL A 100 -4.26 0.36 1.44
N ALA A 101 -5.01 0.67 2.51
CA ALA A 101 -4.44 1.10 3.78
C ALA A 101 -3.56 0.02 4.43
N SER A 102 -3.90 -1.27 4.26
CA SER A 102 -3.07 -2.39 4.70
C SER A 102 -1.85 -2.66 3.80
N GLY A 103 -1.70 -1.91 2.71
CA GLY A 103 -0.59 -2.01 1.77
C GLY A 103 -0.77 -3.04 0.67
N LEU A 104 -1.98 -3.46 0.33
CA LEU A 104 -2.30 -4.39 -0.76
C LEU A 104 -1.40 -5.66 -0.76
N GLY A 105 -1.17 -6.23 0.42
CA GLY A 105 -0.31 -7.40 0.58
C GLY A 105 1.20 -7.09 0.58
N LEU A 106 1.62 -5.85 0.45
CA LEU A 106 3.04 -5.45 0.53
C LEU A 106 3.65 -5.74 1.89
N GLY A 107 2.85 -5.82 2.95
CA GLY A 107 3.27 -6.24 4.29
C GLY A 107 3.95 -7.61 4.33
N LEU A 108 3.64 -8.51 3.39
CA LEU A 108 4.33 -9.81 3.26
C LEU A 108 5.81 -9.66 2.89
N TYR A 109 6.17 -8.60 2.16
CA TYR A 109 7.57 -8.30 1.81
C TYR A 109 8.34 -7.70 2.98
N TRP A 110 7.67 -6.91 3.80
CA TRP A 110 8.25 -6.38 5.04
C TRP A 110 8.60 -7.48 6.02
N GLN A 111 7.78 -8.53 6.10
CA GLN A 111 8.07 -9.67 6.97
C GLN A 111 9.33 -10.41 6.57
N SER A 112 9.60 -10.59 5.27
CA SER A 112 10.85 -11.22 4.83
C SER A 112 12.09 -10.39 5.21
N SER A 113 11.96 -9.07 5.20
CA SER A 113 13.02 -8.15 5.61
C SER A 113 13.16 -8.04 7.13
N LEU A 114 12.05 -8.10 7.87
CA LEU A 114 12.05 -8.12 9.34
C LEU A 114 12.54 -9.46 9.88
N SER A 115 12.25 -10.58 9.22
CA SER A 115 12.75 -11.90 9.61
C SER A 115 14.25 -12.04 9.44
N THR A 116 14.86 -11.31 8.50
CA THR A 116 16.34 -11.27 8.38
C THR A 116 16.99 -10.43 9.48
N LEU A 117 16.28 -9.47 10.07
CA LEU A 117 16.74 -8.69 11.22
C LEU A 117 16.55 -9.44 12.54
N SER A 118 15.54 -10.32 12.63
CA SER A 118 15.24 -11.10 13.84
C SER A 118 15.62 -12.57 13.69
N LYS A 119 16.86 -12.86 13.41
CA LYS A 119 17.37 -14.26 13.29
C LYS A 119 17.14 -15.16 14.52
N GLN A 120 16.54 -14.65 15.58
CA GLN A 120 16.34 -15.39 16.85
C GLN A 120 14.93 -15.31 17.45
N GLN A 121 13.94 -14.67 16.80
CA GLN A 121 12.61 -14.54 17.39
C GLN A 121 11.57 -15.40 16.67
N SER A 122 10.65 -15.99 17.44
CA SER A 122 9.53 -16.77 16.91
C SER A 122 8.64 -15.95 15.97
N ALA A 123 8.00 -16.59 15.00
CA ALA A 123 7.11 -15.95 14.03
C ALA A 123 5.99 -15.10 14.68
N THR A 124 5.54 -15.49 15.86
CA THR A 124 4.55 -14.75 16.66
C THR A 124 5.04 -13.40 17.16
N THR A 125 6.33 -13.28 17.50
CA THR A 125 6.91 -12.02 18.02
C THR A 125 7.10 -10.96 16.93
N SER A 126 7.21 -11.36 15.66
CA SER A 126 7.33 -10.41 14.55
C SER A 126 5.98 -10.11 13.86
N ALA A 127 5.03 -11.07 13.89
CA ALA A 127 3.73 -10.91 13.23
C ALA A 127 2.79 -9.97 14.00
N LEU A 128 2.77 -10.02 15.32
CA LEU A 128 1.86 -9.22 16.14
C LEU A 128 2.10 -7.71 16.02
N PRO A 129 3.33 -7.18 16.13
CA PRO A 129 3.58 -5.76 15.91
C PRO A 129 3.22 -5.29 14.50
N THR A 130 3.48 -6.12 13.48
CA THR A 130 3.13 -5.79 12.10
C THR A 130 1.61 -5.73 11.93
N TRP A 131 0.88 -6.68 12.51
CA TRP A 131 -0.59 -6.69 12.48
C TRP A 131 -1.18 -5.47 13.20
N ILE A 132 -0.66 -5.11 14.37
CA ILE A 132 -1.09 -3.93 15.11
C ILE A 132 -0.82 -2.66 14.30
N ALA A 133 0.36 -2.54 13.68
CA ALA A 133 0.70 -1.40 12.84
C ALA A 133 -0.24 -1.26 11.63
N GLN A 134 -0.58 -2.37 10.97
CA GLN A 134 -1.54 -2.38 9.87
C GLN A 134 -2.96 -2.01 10.34
N LEU A 135 -3.40 -2.54 11.47
CA LEU A 135 -4.70 -2.20 12.05
C LEU A 135 -4.79 -0.70 12.40
N LEU A 136 -3.75 -0.15 13.03
CA LEU A 136 -3.66 1.28 13.33
C LEU A 136 -3.66 2.12 12.05
N ALA A 137 -2.95 1.69 10.99
CA ALA A 137 -2.96 2.37 9.71
C ALA A 137 -4.36 2.37 9.09
N VAL A 138 -5.08 1.24 9.08
CA VAL A 138 -6.45 1.15 8.57
C VAL A 138 -7.40 2.06 9.36
N ILE A 139 -7.30 2.06 10.69
CA ILE A 139 -8.11 2.93 11.54
C ILE A 139 -7.77 4.40 11.27
N ALA A 140 -6.50 4.77 11.23
CA ALA A 140 -6.06 6.13 10.97
C ALA A 140 -6.54 6.61 9.60
N PHE A 141 -6.35 5.82 8.55
CA PHE A 141 -6.82 6.17 7.22
C PHE A 141 -8.34 6.17 7.10
N GLY A 142 -9.03 5.17 7.66
CA GLY A 142 -10.48 5.05 7.56
C GLY A 142 -11.24 6.12 8.32
N PHE A 143 -10.77 6.51 9.51
CA PHE A 143 -11.48 7.49 10.34
C PHE A 143 -11.00 8.94 10.15
N PHE A 144 -9.73 9.14 9.84
CA PHE A 144 -9.13 10.48 9.90
C PHE A 144 -8.72 11.04 8.53
N SER A 145 -8.23 10.22 7.60
CA SER A 145 -7.75 10.74 6.31
C SER A 145 -8.86 11.13 5.35
N VAL A 146 -10.03 10.49 5.48
CA VAL A 146 -11.21 10.79 4.64
C VAL A 146 -11.83 12.15 4.99
N GLN A 147 -11.51 12.71 6.15
CA GLN A 147 -12.14 13.90 6.70
C GLN A 147 -11.26 15.17 6.70
N ALA A 148 -10.02 15.08 6.29
CA ALA A 148 -9.10 16.20 6.36
C ALA A 148 -8.38 16.44 5.03
N GLN A 149 -8.48 17.66 4.50
CA GLN A 149 -7.64 18.09 3.38
C GLN A 149 -6.23 18.34 3.91
N LEU A 150 -5.29 17.49 3.51
CA LEU A 150 -3.88 17.66 3.82
C LEU A 150 -3.30 18.86 3.08
N PRO A 151 -2.45 19.67 3.74
CA PRO A 151 -1.65 20.67 3.04
C PRO A 151 -0.81 19.99 1.95
N ALA A 152 -0.92 20.47 0.71
CA ALA A 152 -0.34 19.82 -0.47
C ALA A 152 1.14 19.49 -0.34
N LEU A 153 1.94 20.43 0.21
CA LEU A 153 3.38 20.22 0.36
C LEU A 153 3.70 19.11 1.36
N VAL A 154 2.97 19.05 2.48
CA VAL A 154 3.20 18.01 3.50
C VAL A 154 2.84 16.64 2.95
N TRP A 155 1.73 16.54 2.23
CA TRP A 155 1.33 15.33 1.53
C TRP A 155 2.36 14.93 0.48
N GLY A 156 2.76 15.85 -0.38
CA GLY A 156 3.74 15.63 -1.43
C GLY A 156 5.07 15.10 -0.89
N PHE A 157 5.60 15.69 0.17
CA PHE A 157 6.84 15.23 0.79
C PHE A 157 6.69 13.87 1.47
N ALA A 158 5.66 13.67 2.28
CA ALA A 158 5.43 12.39 2.96
C ALA A 158 5.24 11.23 1.96
N ALA A 159 4.48 11.48 0.89
CA ALA A 159 4.25 10.51 -0.15
C ALA A 159 5.53 10.22 -0.98
N THR A 160 6.34 11.23 -1.27
CA THR A 160 7.62 11.06 -1.98
C THR A 160 8.62 10.25 -1.16
N ILE A 161 8.70 10.47 0.14
CA ILE A 161 9.54 9.68 1.05
C ILE A 161 9.04 8.23 1.11
N SER A 162 7.72 8.03 1.19
CA SER A 162 7.12 6.69 1.18
C SER A 162 7.39 5.96 -0.14
N ALA A 163 7.30 6.66 -1.27
CA ALA A 163 7.65 6.12 -2.58
C ALA A 163 9.14 5.71 -2.66
N ALA A 164 10.05 6.52 -2.11
CA ALA A 164 11.47 6.18 -2.04
C ALA A 164 11.72 4.88 -1.27
N LEU A 165 11.02 4.67 -0.17
CA LEU A 165 11.08 3.44 0.60
C LEU A 165 10.57 2.24 -0.19
N LEU A 166 9.46 2.39 -0.93
CA LEU A 166 8.94 1.34 -1.82
C LEU A 166 9.91 1.02 -2.96
N ILE A 167 10.56 2.01 -3.55
CA ILE A 167 11.60 1.81 -4.57
C ILE A 167 12.77 1.00 -4.00
N GLN A 168 13.21 1.32 -2.79
CA GLN A 168 14.25 0.56 -2.10
C GLN A 168 13.84 -0.89 -1.86
N CYS A 169 12.61 -1.12 -1.37
CA CYS A 169 12.06 -2.46 -1.19
C CYS A 169 11.97 -3.22 -2.52
N ALA A 170 11.53 -2.56 -3.59
CA ALA A 170 11.47 -3.18 -4.91
C ALA A 170 12.85 -3.63 -5.39
N LYS A 171 13.86 -2.78 -5.26
CA LYS A 171 15.26 -3.12 -5.62
C LYS A 171 15.78 -4.31 -4.81
N GLU A 172 15.55 -4.33 -3.51
CA GLU A 172 15.97 -5.46 -2.66
C GLU A 172 15.29 -6.78 -3.09
N GLN A 173 14.00 -6.73 -3.39
CA GLN A 173 13.26 -7.92 -3.85
C GLN A 173 13.74 -8.40 -5.22
N LEU A 174 14.06 -7.49 -6.13
CA LEU A 174 14.64 -7.82 -7.43
C LEU A 174 16.06 -8.39 -7.28
N ALA A 175 16.85 -7.84 -6.36
CA ALA A 175 18.19 -8.33 -6.03
C ALA A 175 18.17 -9.75 -5.43
N GLN A 176 17.22 -10.04 -4.54
CA GLN A 176 17.02 -11.40 -3.98
C GLN A 176 16.69 -12.43 -5.07
N ARG A 177 16.19 -12.00 -6.23
CA ARG A 177 15.93 -12.85 -7.39
C ARG A 177 17.12 -12.93 -8.36
N GLN A 178 18.29 -12.50 -7.91
CA GLN A 178 19.55 -12.58 -8.66
C GLN A 178 19.53 -11.82 -10.02
N LEU A 179 18.68 -10.80 -10.13
CA LEU A 179 18.68 -9.93 -11.30
C LEU A 179 19.90 -8.99 -11.28
N ALA A 180 20.49 -8.78 -12.45
CA ALA A 180 21.55 -7.82 -12.60
C ALA A 180 21.07 -6.41 -12.23
N ILE A 181 21.95 -5.61 -11.60
CA ILE A 181 21.60 -4.27 -11.09
C ILE A 181 21.03 -3.35 -12.19
N VAL A 182 21.50 -3.52 -13.41
CA VAL A 182 21.00 -2.77 -14.58
C VAL A 182 19.54 -3.11 -14.85
N ILE A 183 19.17 -4.40 -14.80
CA ILE A 183 17.80 -4.86 -15.02
C ILE A 183 16.87 -4.35 -13.91
N GLN A 184 17.34 -4.35 -12.64
CA GLN A 184 16.58 -3.80 -11.52
C GLN A 184 16.23 -2.33 -11.77
N TRP A 185 17.20 -1.52 -12.18
CA TRP A 185 16.98 -0.11 -12.49
C TRP A 185 16.07 0.09 -13.71
N VAL A 186 16.23 -0.70 -14.76
CA VAL A 186 15.34 -0.64 -15.94
C VAL A 186 13.90 -0.89 -15.53
N ILE A 187 13.63 -1.91 -14.71
CA ILE A 187 12.27 -2.20 -14.23
C ILE A 187 11.72 -1.05 -13.39
N VAL A 188 12.50 -0.53 -12.45
CA VAL A 188 12.06 0.56 -11.57
C VAL A 188 11.80 1.85 -12.36
N LEU A 189 12.72 2.22 -13.24
CA LEU A 189 12.58 3.43 -14.04
C LEU A 189 11.43 3.33 -15.04
N ALA A 190 11.26 2.18 -15.71
CA ALA A 190 10.14 1.95 -16.62
C ALA A 190 8.80 2.02 -15.88
N ALA A 191 8.71 1.41 -14.69
CA ALA A 191 7.49 1.43 -13.87
C ALA A 191 7.11 2.84 -13.40
N ILE A 192 8.09 3.71 -13.13
CA ILE A 192 7.84 5.12 -12.76
C ILE A 192 7.52 5.92 -14.02
N ALA A 193 8.28 5.75 -15.11
CA ALA A 193 8.14 6.54 -16.32
C ALA A 193 6.76 6.40 -17.01
N VAL A 194 6.10 5.26 -16.85
CA VAL A 194 4.74 5.02 -17.38
C VAL A 194 3.76 6.07 -16.86
N TRP A 195 3.92 6.56 -15.64
CA TRP A 195 3.04 7.56 -15.03
C TRP A 195 3.25 8.98 -15.57
N ALA A 196 4.33 9.21 -16.31
CA ALA A 196 4.56 10.49 -16.98
C ALA A 196 3.65 10.70 -18.21
N VAL A 197 2.91 9.67 -18.66
CA VAL A 197 2.06 9.72 -19.86
C VAL A 197 0.61 9.97 -19.45
N PRO A 198 0.04 11.17 -19.64
CA PRO A 198 -1.28 11.54 -19.13
C PRO A 198 -2.43 10.66 -19.65
N GLN A 199 -2.34 10.23 -20.92
CA GLN A 199 -3.40 9.40 -21.54
C GLN A 199 -3.51 8.01 -20.92
N VAL A 200 -2.45 7.56 -20.27
CA VAL A 200 -2.31 6.21 -19.72
C VAL A 200 -2.71 6.17 -18.25
N GLU A 201 -2.67 7.32 -17.57
CA GLU A 201 -2.86 7.43 -16.13
C GLU A 201 -4.15 6.81 -15.61
N GLN A 202 -5.29 7.15 -16.20
CA GLN A 202 -6.60 6.63 -15.74
C GLN A 202 -6.69 5.12 -15.89
N ILE A 203 -6.22 4.60 -17.03
CA ILE A 203 -6.22 3.16 -17.30
C ILE A 203 -5.28 2.44 -16.33
N PHE A 204 -4.09 3.01 -16.11
CA PHE A 204 -3.10 2.42 -15.20
C PHE A 204 -3.52 2.46 -13.74
N ASN A 205 -4.20 3.51 -13.28
CA ASN A 205 -4.75 3.56 -11.92
C ASN A 205 -5.72 2.41 -11.67
N THR A 206 -6.64 2.18 -12.59
CA THR A 206 -7.59 1.06 -12.50
C THR A 206 -6.90 -0.30 -12.58
N LEU A 207 -5.97 -0.46 -13.53
CA LEU A 207 -5.20 -1.70 -13.69
C LEU A 207 -4.36 -1.98 -12.44
N LEU A 208 -3.71 -0.97 -11.87
CA LEU A 208 -2.91 -1.12 -10.65
C LEU A 208 -3.77 -1.56 -9.46
N MET A 209 -4.95 -0.96 -9.31
CA MET A 209 -5.89 -1.35 -8.26
C MET A 209 -6.37 -2.79 -8.43
N LEU A 210 -6.79 -3.16 -9.63
CA LEU A 210 -7.22 -4.53 -9.94
C LEU A 210 -6.07 -5.53 -9.77
N TRP A 211 -4.85 -5.17 -10.15
CA TRP A 211 -3.66 -5.99 -9.93
C TRP A 211 -3.39 -6.22 -8.44
N GLY A 212 -3.43 -5.16 -7.62
CA GLY A 212 -3.29 -5.28 -6.17
C GLY A 212 -4.36 -6.16 -5.54
N LEU A 213 -5.64 -5.97 -5.93
CA LEU A 213 -6.75 -6.80 -5.46
C LEU A 213 -6.59 -8.27 -5.90
N ALA A 214 -6.14 -8.52 -7.13
CA ALA A 214 -5.88 -9.87 -7.63
C ALA A 214 -4.77 -10.56 -6.82
N ILE A 215 -3.68 -9.84 -6.50
CA ILE A 215 -2.62 -10.37 -5.63
C ILE A 215 -3.18 -10.73 -4.25
N CYS A 216 -3.97 -9.85 -3.63
CA CYS A 216 -4.61 -10.11 -2.34
C CYS A 216 -5.53 -11.35 -2.41
N LEU A 217 -6.32 -11.48 -3.48
CA LEU A 217 -7.19 -12.64 -3.69
C LEU A 217 -6.40 -13.95 -3.80
N ILE A 218 -5.33 -13.95 -4.59
CA ILE A 218 -4.47 -15.13 -4.75
C ILE A 218 -3.86 -15.53 -3.41
N TYR A 219 -3.38 -14.58 -2.60
CA TYR A 219 -2.84 -14.87 -1.29
C TYR A 219 -3.92 -15.38 -0.32
N ALA A 220 -5.12 -14.80 -0.35
CA ALA A 220 -6.24 -15.26 0.48
C ALA A 220 -6.65 -16.70 0.14
N VAL A 221 -6.75 -17.01 -1.15
CA VAL A 221 -7.05 -18.38 -1.63
C VAL A 221 -5.92 -19.33 -1.26
N PHE A 222 -4.66 -18.93 -1.43
CA PHE A 222 -3.52 -19.76 -1.07
C PHE A 222 -3.52 -20.09 0.43
N ALA A 223 -3.66 -19.07 1.29
CA ALA A 223 -3.67 -19.26 2.74
C ALA A 223 -4.91 -20.02 3.24
N GLY A 224 -6.07 -19.72 2.66
CA GLY A 224 -7.34 -20.31 3.12
C GLY A 224 -7.63 -21.72 2.61
N TRP A 225 -7.22 -22.04 1.36
CA TRP A 225 -7.65 -23.27 0.67
C TRP A 225 -6.52 -24.20 0.29
N ILE A 226 -5.34 -23.67 -0.07
CA ILE A 226 -4.23 -24.49 -0.58
C ILE A 226 -3.31 -24.93 0.57
N MET A 227 -3.02 -24.06 1.52
CA MET A 227 -2.17 -24.43 2.66
C MET A 227 -2.83 -25.47 3.56
N LYS A 228 -2.03 -26.50 3.94
CA LYS A 228 -2.47 -27.49 4.93
C LYS A 228 -2.74 -26.82 6.28
N ILE A 229 -3.87 -27.14 6.87
CA ILE A 229 -4.34 -26.56 8.15
C ILE A 229 -3.34 -26.78 9.28
N SER A 230 -2.68 -27.95 9.32
CA SER A 230 -1.66 -28.28 10.32
C SER A 230 -0.43 -27.39 10.23
N HIS A 231 0.03 -27.09 9.01
CA HIS A 231 1.14 -26.15 8.78
C HIS A 231 0.78 -24.73 9.16
N LEU A 232 -0.43 -24.29 8.78
CA LEU A 232 -0.93 -22.96 9.08
C LEU A 232 -1.06 -22.74 10.59
N ARG A 233 -1.66 -23.69 11.31
CA ARG A 233 -1.80 -23.64 12.77
C ARG A 233 -0.46 -23.56 13.47
N LYS A 234 0.52 -24.37 13.03
CA LYS A 234 1.88 -24.38 13.59
C LYS A 234 2.65 -23.09 13.30
N ALA A 235 2.50 -22.56 12.09
CA ALA A 235 3.16 -21.32 11.68
C ALA A 235 2.58 -20.07 12.40
N MET A 236 1.25 -20.05 12.65
CA MET A 236 0.59 -18.92 13.29
C MET A 236 0.69 -18.92 14.82
N GLY A 237 1.02 -20.05 15.44
CA GLY A 237 1.23 -20.14 16.89
C GLY A 237 0.01 -19.78 17.75
N PHE A 238 -1.22 -19.95 17.22
CA PHE A 238 -2.44 -19.67 18.00
C PHE A 238 -2.56 -20.60 19.18
N SER A 239 -2.60 -20.05 20.38
CA SER A 239 -2.83 -20.78 21.64
C SER A 239 -4.32 -21.06 21.86
N ASN A 240 -5.23 -20.25 21.28
CA ASN A 240 -6.68 -20.36 21.46
C ASN A 240 -7.32 -20.94 20.19
N GLU A 241 -8.04 -22.06 20.34
CA GLU A 241 -8.71 -22.74 19.22
C GLU A 241 -9.85 -21.93 18.63
N LEU A 242 -10.62 -21.24 19.46
CA LEU A 242 -11.74 -20.42 19.01
C LEU A 242 -11.23 -19.30 18.08
N PHE A 243 -10.14 -18.64 18.47
CA PHE A 243 -9.54 -17.57 17.67
C PHE A 243 -9.02 -18.09 16.33
N PHE A 244 -8.42 -19.28 16.32
CA PHE A 244 -7.98 -19.93 15.08
C PHE A 244 -9.16 -20.26 14.15
N HIS A 245 -10.29 -20.75 14.69
CA HIS A 245 -11.48 -21.03 13.88
C HIS A 245 -12.10 -19.78 13.29
N VAL A 246 -12.25 -18.71 14.07
CA VAL A 246 -12.74 -17.41 13.59
C VAL A 246 -11.84 -16.87 12.48
N TRP A 247 -10.53 -16.84 12.71
CA TRP A 247 -9.56 -16.40 11.72
C TRP A 247 -9.64 -17.24 10.44
N ARG A 248 -9.77 -18.56 10.56
CA ARG A 248 -9.88 -19.47 9.43
C ARG A 248 -11.13 -19.21 8.60
N ILE A 249 -12.28 -18.96 9.24
CA ILE A 249 -13.52 -18.61 8.54
C ILE A 249 -13.33 -17.27 7.82
N ALA A 250 -12.75 -16.29 8.49
CA ALA A 250 -12.48 -14.98 7.91
C ALA A 250 -11.62 -15.07 6.65
N VAL A 251 -10.50 -15.82 6.69
CA VAL A 251 -9.58 -15.94 5.54
C VAL A 251 -10.17 -16.81 4.42
N ARG A 252 -10.99 -17.80 4.73
CA ARG A 252 -11.59 -18.70 3.73
C ARG A 252 -12.81 -18.13 3.02
N LEU A 253 -13.66 -17.43 3.74
CA LEU A 253 -14.95 -16.99 3.23
C LEU A 253 -15.05 -15.47 3.15
N VAL A 254 -14.85 -14.77 4.27
CA VAL A 254 -15.10 -13.33 4.35
C VAL A 254 -14.14 -12.57 3.46
N LEU A 255 -12.84 -12.84 3.57
CA LEU A 255 -11.81 -12.10 2.84
C LEU A 255 -11.90 -12.29 1.32
N PRO A 256 -11.95 -13.52 0.76
CA PRO A 256 -12.10 -13.69 -0.68
C PRO A 256 -13.39 -13.08 -1.22
N LEU A 257 -14.51 -13.24 -0.51
CA LEU A 257 -15.79 -12.65 -0.90
C LEU A 257 -15.71 -11.12 -0.93
N SER A 258 -15.17 -10.50 0.12
CA SER A 258 -14.98 -9.05 0.17
C SER A 258 -14.08 -8.54 -0.93
N ILE A 259 -13.01 -9.27 -1.27
CA ILE A 259 -12.12 -8.88 -2.37
C ILE A 259 -12.82 -8.99 -3.73
N VAL A 260 -13.63 -10.04 -3.96
CA VAL A 260 -14.42 -10.17 -5.20
C VAL A 260 -15.42 -9.02 -5.32
N ILE A 261 -16.10 -8.67 -4.23
CA ILE A 261 -17.01 -7.50 -4.21
C ILE A 261 -16.24 -6.21 -4.50
N ALA A 262 -15.04 -6.04 -3.94
CA ALA A 262 -14.18 -4.90 -4.22
C ALA A 262 -13.77 -4.82 -5.70
N ILE A 263 -13.41 -5.95 -6.31
CA ILE A 263 -13.09 -6.03 -7.74
C ILE A 263 -14.30 -5.63 -8.58
N MET A 264 -15.48 -6.12 -8.25
CA MET A 264 -16.72 -5.76 -8.95
C MET A 264 -17.04 -4.26 -8.80
N ALA A 265 -16.82 -3.68 -7.62
CA ALA A 265 -17.02 -2.26 -7.38
C ALA A 265 -16.05 -1.41 -8.21
N VAL A 266 -14.78 -1.80 -8.32
CA VAL A 266 -13.78 -1.10 -9.15
C VAL A 266 -14.14 -1.19 -10.63
N ILE A 267 -14.53 -2.37 -11.12
CA ILE A 267 -14.97 -2.55 -12.51
C ILE A 267 -16.24 -1.74 -12.80
N GLY A 268 -17.22 -1.75 -11.90
CA GLY A 268 -18.46 -0.99 -12.05
C GLY A 268 -18.31 0.53 -12.00
N GLN A 269 -17.16 1.06 -11.61
CA GLN A 269 -16.83 2.48 -11.70
C GLN A 269 -16.28 2.88 -13.07
N VAL A 270 -15.84 1.91 -13.86
CA VAL A 270 -15.22 2.12 -15.18
C VAL A 270 -16.22 1.90 -16.31
N LEU A 271 -17.23 1.07 -16.08
CA LEU A 271 -18.37 0.84 -17.00
C LEU A 271 -19.48 1.85 -16.78
#